data_219285f362538126e21957cad1f87e74
#
_entry.id   219285f362538126e21957cad1f87e74
#
_cell.length_a   1.000
_cell.length_b   1.000
_cell.length_c   1.000
_cell.angle_alpha   90.00
_cell.angle_beta   90.00
_cell.angle_gamma   90.00
#
_symmetry.space_group_name_H-M   'P 1'
#
loop_
_entity.id
_entity.type
_entity.pdbx_description
1 polymer ?
#
loop_
_entity_poly.entity_id
_entity_poly.type
_entity_poly.pdbx_seq_one_letter_code
_entity_poly.pdbx_strand_id
1 'polypeptide(L)'
;LNSDQITLLGWSYLHGEVMNGGYVQLIYNGYGAFIFKNPFGVAMRDWGLTNLYSHLRRTRKAYDKYHEQIEKEMSDDDFMALYEQMPEFDEADDDFVLNEEEWTKMVAAYIDDHINNFATIENE
;
A
#
# COMPACT_ATOMS: atom_id res chain seq x y z
N LEU A 1 8.21 -14.92 10.09
CA LEU A 1 8.69 -13.65 9.50
C LEU A 1 8.93 -12.64 10.61
N ASN A 2 10.01 -11.86 10.52
CA ASN A 2 10.23 -10.76 11.43
C ASN A 2 9.46 -9.50 10.96
N SER A 3 9.50 -8.44 11.76
CA SER A 3 8.73 -7.23 11.44
C SER A 3 9.18 -6.56 10.14
N ASP A 4 10.48 -6.56 9.84
CA ASP A 4 10.98 -6.00 8.59
C ASP A 4 10.50 -6.80 7.38
N GLN A 5 10.48 -8.11 7.47
CA GLN A 5 9.98 -8.97 6.40
C GLN A 5 8.48 -8.77 6.19
N ILE A 6 7.71 -8.63 7.25
CA ILE A 6 6.28 -8.36 7.16
C ILE A 6 6.04 -6.99 6.52
N THR A 7 6.86 -6.00 6.86
CA THR A 7 6.75 -4.67 6.27
C THR A 7 7.08 -4.71 4.78
N LEU A 8 8.10 -5.44 4.37
CA LEU A 8 8.43 -5.61 2.96
C LEU A 8 7.28 -6.30 2.20
N LEU A 9 6.67 -7.31 2.81
CA LEU A 9 5.50 -7.97 2.22
C LEU A 9 4.37 -6.98 2.00
N GLY A 10 4.11 -6.11 2.99
CA GLY A 10 3.11 -5.04 2.87
C GLY A 10 3.44 -4.08 1.73
N TRP A 11 4.69 -3.67 1.61
CA TRP A 11 5.12 -2.83 0.48
C TRP A 11 4.88 -3.52 -0.86
N SER A 12 5.16 -4.82 -0.95
CA SER A 12 4.95 -5.58 -2.18
C SER A 12 3.49 -5.60 -2.58
N TYR A 13 2.58 -5.80 -1.63
CA TYR A 13 1.14 -5.76 -1.89
C TYR A 13 0.71 -4.35 -2.32
N LEU A 14 1.14 -3.33 -1.58
CA LEU A 14 0.80 -1.95 -1.88
C LEU A 14 1.24 -1.57 -3.28
N HIS A 15 2.52 -1.78 -3.58
CA HIS A 15 3.10 -1.42 -4.87
C HIS A 15 2.44 -2.19 -6.02
N GLY A 16 2.31 -3.50 -5.87
CA GLY A 16 1.75 -4.33 -6.92
C GLY A 16 0.29 -4.02 -7.22
N GLU A 17 -0.53 -3.84 -6.19
CA GLU A 17 -1.96 -3.59 -6.38
C GLU A 17 -2.22 -2.18 -6.91
N VAL A 18 -1.57 -1.17 -6.33
CA VAL A 18 -1.83 0.21 -6.74
C VAL A 18 -1.30 0.46 -8.16
N MET A 19 -0.14 -0.08 -8.51
CA MET A 19 0.40 0.09 -9.86
C MET A 19 -0.39 -0.66 -10.92
N ASN A 20 -1.12 -1.71 -10.53
CA ASN A 20 -1.93 -2.48 -11.47
C ASN A 20 -3.36 -1.93 -11.61
N GLY A 21 -4.02 -1.61 -10.52
CA GLY A 21 -5.43 -1.21 -10.56
C GLY A 21 -5.82 -0.18 -9.53
N GLY A 22 -4.87 0.48 -8.87
CA GLY A 22 -5.13 1.55 -7.91
C GLY A 22 -5.56 1.05 -6.55
N TYR A 23 -5.86 2.01 -5.68
CA TYR A 23 -6.26 1.70 -4.30
C TYR A 23 -7.58 0.94 -4.24
N VAL A 24 -8.50 1.20 -5.17
CA VAL A 24 -9.77 0.47 -5.19
C VAL A 24 -9.51 -1.03 -5.39
N GLN A 25 -8.60 -1.40 -6.28
CA GLN A 25 -8.22 -2.80 -6.47
C GLN A 25 -7.58 -3.38 -5.20
N LEU A 26 -6.67 -2.63 -4.57
CA LEU A 26 -6.02 -3.07 -3.33
C LEU A 26 -7.05 -3.40 -2.26
N ILE A 27 -8.04 -2.53 -2.08
CA ILE A 27 -9.09 -2.69 -1.07
C ILE A 27 -10.01 -3.86 -1.46
N TYR A 28 -10.42 -3.92 -2.73
CA TYR A 28 -11.30 -4.98 -3.22
C TYR A 28 -10.68 -6.37 -3.04
N ASN A 29 -9.37 -6.47 -3.24
CA ASN A 29 -8.64 -7.73 -3.11
C ASN A 29 -8.29 -8.08 -1.65
N GLY A 30 -8.71 -7.27 -0.69
CA GLY A 30 -8.64 -7.61 0.72
C GLY A 30 -7.41 -7.12 1.47
N TYR A 31 -6.60 -6.27 0.87
CA TYR A 31 -5.36 -5.80 1.50
C TYR A 31 -5.53 -4.49 2.29
N GLY A 32 -6.72 -3.88 2.24
CA GLY A 32 -6.93 -2.56 2.85
C GLY A 32 -6.59 -2.50 4.33
N ALA A 33 -7.09 -3.47 5.11
CA ALA A 33 -6.84 -3.47 6.55
C ALA A 33 -5.36 -3.65 6.86
N PHE A 34 -4.65 -4.48 6.09
CA PHE A 34 -3.22 -4.69 6.28
C PHE A 34 -2.44 -3.38 6.10
N ILE A 35 -2.80 -2.61 5.08
CA ILE A 35 -2.08 -1.39 4.73
C ILE A 35 -2.48 -0.23 5.64
N PHE A 36 -3.77 -0.07 5.92
CA PHE A 36 -4.28 1.13 6.59
C PHE A 36 -4.51 0.96 8.09
N LYS A 37 -4.79 -0.25 8.57
CA LYS A 37 -5.13 -0.48 9.98
C LYS A 37 -4.02 -1.09 10.81
N ASN A 38 -2.99 -1.63 10.18
CA ASN A 38 -1.81 -2.12 10.86
C ASN A 38 -0.74 -1.02 10.90
N PRO A 39 0.32 -1.19 11.68
CA PRO A 39 1.37 -0.17 11.77
C PRO A 39 2.27 -0.11 10.53
N PHE A 40 1.77 -0.54 9.36
CA PHE A 40 2.54 -0.53 8.13
C PHE A 40 3.02 0.89 7.78
N GLY A 41 2.13 1.87 7.83
CA GLY A 41 2.50 3.26 7.52
C GLY A 41 3.57 3.80 8.46
N VAL A 42 3.46 3.49 9.75
CA VAL A 42 4.46 3.88 10.74
C VAL A 42 5.80 3.19 10.44
N ALA A 43 5.78 1.91 10.05
CA ALA A 43 6.99 1.20 9.66
C ALA A 43 7.65 1.85 8.43
N MET A 44 6.86 2.27 7.45
CA MET A 44 7.38 2.98 6.29
C MET A 44 8.03 4.31 6.70
N ARG A 45 7.41 5.04 7.61
CA ARG A 45 8.01 6.25 8.17
C ARG A 45 9.36 5.94 8.82
N ASP A 46 9.40 4.87 9.61
CA ASP A 46 10.62 4.47 10.31
C ASP A 46 11.73 4.04 9.34
N TRP A 47 11.36 3.55 8.15
CA TRP A 47 12.31 3.23 7.08
C TRP A 47 12.79 4.49 6.35
N GLY A 48 12.29 5.66 6.69
CA GLY A 48 12.66 6.93 6.08
C GLY A 48 11.68 7.43 5.03
N LEU A 49 10.62 6.69 4.74
CA LEU A 49 9.64 7.07 3.72
C LEU A 49 8.55 7.96 4.34
N THR A 50 8.95 9.15 4.81
CA THR A 50 8.02 10.07 5.47
C THR A 50 6.93 10.56 4.54
N ASN A 51 7.25 10.75 3.26
CA ASN A 51 6.25 11.18 2.28
C ASN A 51 5.22 10.09 2.02
N LEU A 52 5.64 8.83 1.98
CA LEU A 52 4.70 7.71 1.85
C LEU A 52 3.81 7.62 3.08
N TYR A 53 4.37 7.80 4.27
CA TYR A 53 3.58 7.81 5.50
C TYR A 53 2.47 8.87 5.45
N SER A 54 2.82 10.09 5.05
CA SER A 54 1.83 11.18 4.92
C SER A 54 0.78 10.86 3.86
N HIS A 55 1.21 10.30 2.74
CA HIS A 55 0.32 9.85 1.66
C HIS A 55 -0.68 8.81 2.17
N LEU A 56 -0.21 7.82 2.91
CA LEU A 56 -1.07 6.76 3.44
C LEU A 56 -2.06 7.32 4.47
N ARG A 57 -1.65 8.27 5.28
CA ARG A 57 -2.57 8.92 6.23
C ARG A 57 -3.69 9.66 5.52
N ARG A 58 -3.38 10.37 4.45
CA ARG A 58 -4.40 11.06 3.65
C ARG A 58 -5.33 10.07 2.97
N THR A 59 -4.76 9.02 2.39
CA THR A 59 -5.51 7.99 1.68
C THR A 59 -6.41 7.19 2.62
N ARG A 60 -6.00 7.01 3.87
CA ARG A 60 -6.80 6.31 4.86
C ARG A 60 -8.17 6.95 5.07
N LYS A 61 -8.27 8.26 4.92
CA LYS A 61 -9.57 8.94 5.03
C LYS A 61 -10.55 8.44 3.99
N ALA A 62 -10.09 8.25 2.76
CA ALA A 62 -10.91 7.67 1.70
C ALA A 62 -11.20 6.19 1.97
N TYR A 63 -10.22 5.45 2.47
CA TYR A 63 -10.42 4.07 2.87
C TYR A 63 -11.53 3.94 3.93
N ASP A 64 -11.47 4.75 4.97
CA ASP A 64 -12.48 4.73 6.04
C ASP A 64 -13.87 5.06 5.50
N LYS A 65 -13.94 5.95 4.51
CA LYS A 65 -15.21 6.38 3.93
C LYS A 65 -15.83 5.33 3.00
N TYR A 66 -15.02 4.63 2.22
CA TYR A 66 -15.52 3.83 1.10
C TYR A 66 -15.28 2.32 1.20
N HIS A 67 -14.46 1.84 2.16
CA HIS A 67 -14.00 0.46 2.11
C HIS A 67 -15.14 -0.56 2.18
N GLU A 68 -16.19 -0.28 2.95
CA GLU A 68 -17.30 -1.22 3.07
C GLU A 68 -18.00 -1.44 1.74
N GLN A 69 -18.14 -0.38 0.95
CA GLN A 69 -18.76 -0.48 -0.36
C GLN A 69 -17.87 -1.24 -1.35
N ILE A 70 -16.56 -1.01 -1.27
CA ILE A 70 -15.59 -1.64 -2.16
C ILE A 70 -15.44 -3.12 -1.85
N GLU A 71 -15.47 -3.46 -0.56
CA GLU A 71 -15.25 -4.84 -0.10
C GLU A 71 -16.40 -5.78 -0.41
N LYS A 72 -17.55 -5.25 -0.80
CA LYS A 72 -18.69 -6.06 -1.19
C LYS A 72 -18.45 -6.71 -2.55
N GLU A 73 -18.86 -7.96 -2.67
CA GLU A 73 -18.86 -8.63 -3.96
C GLU A 73 -19.92 -7.98 -4.87
N MET A 74 -19.53 -7.67 -6.10
CA MET A 74 -20.42 -6.98 -7.03
C MET A 74 -20.04 -7.29 -8.48
N SER A 75 -20.93 -6.99 -9.42
CA SER A 75 -20.66 -7.13 -10.85
C SER A 75 -19.61 -6.11 -11.30
N ASP A 76 -18.98 -6.38 -12.46
CA ASP A 76 -17.99 -5.46 -13.03
C ASP A 76 -18.61 -4.09 -13.31
N ASP A 77 -19.86 -4.05 -13.81
CA ASP A 77 -20.53 -2.77 -14.09
C ASP A 77 -20.77 -1.99 -12.81
N ASP A 78 -21.21 -2.64 -11.74
CA ASP A 78 -21.42 -1.99 -10.45
C ASP A 78 -20.11 -1.49 -9.87
N PHE A 79 -19.04 -2.27 -10.01
CA PHE A 79 -17.71 -1.89 -9.55
C PHE A 79 -17.22 -0.62 -10.27
N MET A 80 -17.36 -0.58 -11.59
CA MET A 80 -16.93 0.59 -12.37
C MET A 80 -17.73 1.83 -12.03
N ALA A 81 -19.04 1.68 -11.83
CA ALA A 81 -19.90 2.80 -11.43
C ALA A 81 -19.50 3.34 -10.07
N LEU A 82 -19.17 2.45 -9.14
CA LEU A 82 -18.73 2.83 -7.81
C LEU A 82 -17.39 3.57 -7.87
N TYR A 83 -16.45 3.06 -8.66
CA TYR A 83 -15.13 3.65 -8.82
C TYR A 83 -15.24 5.12 -9.27
N GLU A 84 -16.12 5.41 -10.22
CA GLU A 84 -16.31 6.77 -10.73
C GLU A 84 -16.80 7.76 -9.67
N GLN A 85 -17.36 7.26 -8.58
CA GLN A 85 -17.86 8.09 -7.49
C GLN A 85 -16.82 8.36 -6.40
N MET A 86 -15.58 7.93 -6.61
CA MET A 86 -14.52 8.00 -5.57
C MET A 86 -13.31 8.78 -6.07
N PRO A 87 -13.45 10.08 -6.35
CA PRO A 87 -12.33 10.88 -6.89
C PRO A 87 -11.13 10.95 -5.94
N GLU A 88 -11.34 10.75 -4.64
CA GLU A 88 -10.25 10.76 -3.67
C GLU A 88 -9.22 9.67 -3.96
N PHE A 89 -9.66 8.52 -4.50
CA PHE A 89 -8.73 7.46 -4.87
C PHE A 89 -7.97 7.77 -6.16
N ASP A 90 -8.58 8.52 -7.09
CA ASP A 90 -7.86 8.97 -8.28
C ASP A 90 -6.67 9.84 -7.90
N GLU A 91 -6.87 10.77 -6.97
CA GLU A 91 -5.80 11.63 -6.49
C GLU A 91 -4.71 10.80 -5.80
N ALA A 92 -5.10 9.84 -4.98
CA ALA A 92 -4.15 8.98 -4.27
C ALA A 92 -3.37 8.11 -5.26
N ASP A 93 -4.05 7.55 -6.26
CA ASP A 93 -3.40 6.73 -7.29
C ASP A 93 -2.37 7.55 -8.06
N ASP A 94 -2.73 8.77 -8.47
CA ASP A 94 -1.83 9.65 -9.22
C ASP A 94 -0.62 10.04 -8.38
N ASP A 95 -0.83 10.36 -7.11
CA ASP A 95 0.25 10.71 -6.20
C ASP A 95 1.20 9.53 -5.99
N PHE A 96 0.66 8.32 -5.89
CA PHE A 96 1.48 7.12 -5.75
C PHE A 96 2.35 6.91 -6.99
N VAL A 97 1.74 6.98 -8.16
CA VAL A 97 2.48 6.81 -9.43
C VAL A 97 3.58 7.84 -9.57
N LEU A 98 3.30 9.08 -9.19
CA LEU A 98 4.28 10.17 -9.27
C LEU A 98 5.51 9.90 -8.39
N ASN A 99 5.34 9.28 -7.24
CA ASN A 99 6.41 9.07 -6.26
C ASN A 99 6.95 7.63 -6.24
N GLU A 100 6.41 6.73 -7.03
CA GLU A 100 6.67 5.31 -6.97
C GLU A 100 8.15 4.97 -7.12
N GLU A 101 8.84 5.58 -8.07
CA GLU A 101 10.25 5.29 -8.31
C GLU A 101 11.11 5.68 -7.11
N GLU A 102 10.84 6.86 -6.54
CA GLU A 102 11.60 7.33 -5.38
C GLU A 102 11.34 6.43 -4.17
N TRP A 103 10.08 6.08 -3.92
CA TRP A 103 9.75 5.21 -2.80
C TRP A 103 10.37 3.83 -2.97
N THR A 104 10.37 3.28 -4.18
CA THR A 104 11.01 1.99 -4.47
C THR A 104 12.50 2.03 -4.16
N LYS A 105 13.17 3.12 -4.54
CA LYS A 105 14.59 3.30 -4.24
C LYS A 105 14.86 3.33 -2.74
N MET A 106 14.00 4.00 -1.98
CA MET A 106 14.16 4.11 -0.53
C MET A 106 13.92 2.77 0.15
N VAL A 107 12.96 1.99 -0.32
CA VAL A 107 12.73 0.63 0.19
C VAL A 107 13.96 -0.24 -0.09
N ALA A 108 14.49 -0.18 -1.30
CA ALA A 108 15.68 -0.94 -1.67
C ALA A 108 16.89 -0.55 -0.82
N ALA A 109 17.06 0.73 -0.56
CA ALA A 109 18.17 1.22 0.27
C ALA A 109 18.06 0.69 1.71
N TYR A 110 16.85 0.69 2.27
CA TYR A 110 16.63 0.15 3.61
C TYR A 110 16.98 -1.34 3.66
N ILE A 111 16.55 -2.10 2.64
CA ILE A 111 16.84 -3.53 2.57
C ILE A 111 18.34 -3.77 2.51
N ASP A 112 19.07 -3.01 1.68
CA ASP A 112 20.51 -3.14 1.55
C ASP A 112 21.24 -2.85 2.87
N ASP A 113 20.79 -1.83 3.60
CA ASP A 113 21.37 -1.44 4.89
C ASP A 113 21.03 -2.43 6.00
N HIS A 114 20.00 -3.26 5.82
CA HIS A 114 19.49 -4.18 6.83
C HIS A 114 19.36 -5.60 6.26
N ILE A 115 20.26 -5.97 5.39
CA ILE A 115 20.14 -7.21 4.61
C ILE A 115 19.98 -8.45 5.49
N ASN A 116 20.58 -8.46 6.67
CA ASN A 116 20.48 -9.59 7.60
C ASN A 116 19.07 -9.80 8.13
N ASN A 117 18.23 -8.74 8.11
CA ASN A 117 16.85 -8.85 8.54
C ASN A 117 15.95 -9.47 7.47
N PHE A 118 16.39 -9.46 6.21
CA PHE A 118 15.62 -9.94 5.07
C PHE A 118 16.15 -11.27 4.52
N ALA A 119 17.44 -11.49 4.60
CA ALA A 119 18.04 -12.73 4.11
C ALA A 119 17.70 -13.86 5.06
N THR A 120 17.03 -14.86 4.57
CA THR A 120 16.85 -16.09 5.30
C THR A 120 18.11 -16.89 5.13
N ILE A 121 18.84 -17.05 6.20
CA ILE A 121 20.10 -17.75 6.10
C ILE A 121 19.82 -19.21 6.23
N GLU A 122 20.18 -19.79 5.37
CA GLU A 122 19.95 -21.17 5.44
C GLU A 122 21.11 -21.94 5.85
N ASN A 123 21.11 -20.67 6.15
CA ASN A 123 21.71 -20.94 6.40
C ASN A 123 21.98 -21.21 7.02
N GLU A 124 21.78 -21.26 7.01
CA GLU A 124 22.06 -21.39 7.29
C GLU A 124 22.30 -21.85 7.40
#